data_c81f804cbc2f658ec12fa48ad00bddfc
#
_entry.id   c81f804cbc2f658ec12fa48ad00bddfc
#
_cell.length_a   1.000
_cell.length_b   1.000
_cell.length_c   1.000
_cell.angle_alpha   90.00
_cell.angle_beta   90.00
_cell.angle_gamma   90.00
#
_symmetry.space_group_name_H-M   'P 1'
#
loop_
_entity.id
_entity.type
_entity.pdbx_description
1 polymer ?
#
loop_
_entity_poly.entity_id
_entity_poly.type
_entity_poly.pdbx_seq_one_letter_code
_entity_poly.pdbx_strand_id
1 'polypeptide(L)'
;MALPAGLRGAGMFGRAVHRVPLTVGDVLSHMDDTARRLKTVSAHLTYTTVTVLVNDRATQVGALFFRKGRRPEVLVRFSKPDTKVILFKKNRAEVYYPRINQIQEYDLERRRDLLQQFLLLGFGTGSGALEGTYHVRYLGEKPLHGTMTPVLELTPIPKDVAAQLSKVDLWISPQSWLPVQQEFFEASGDYLIASYSQMRINEPLGPSVFKIRAKHGVERVKMN
;
A
#
# COMPACT_ATOMS: atom_id res chain seq x y z
N MET A 1 75.39 -3.26 4.65
CA MET A 1 74.72 -4.34 5.36
C MET A 1 73.66 -3.70 6.24
N ALA A 2 72.44 -3.60 5.76
CA ALA A 2 71.30 -3.07 6.55
C ALA A 2 70.03 -3.81 6.10
N LEU A 3 69.35 -4.45 7.03
CA LEU A 3 68.12 -5.16 6.83
C LEU A 3 66.94 -4.15 6.87
N PRO A 4 65.85 -4.35 6.06
CA PRO A 4 64.71 -3.48 6.10
C PRO A 4 63.71 -3.94 7.19
N ALA A 5 63.11 -2.94 7.84
CA ALA A 5 62.09 -3.06 8.86
C ALA A 5 60.75 -3.55 8.26
N GLY A 6 60.13 -4.50 8.97
CA GLY A 6 58.84 -5.09 8.58
C GLY A 6 57.67 -4.12 8.69
N LEU A 7 56.85 -4.08 7.64
CA LEU A 7 55.49 -3.49 7.65
C LEU A 7 54.58 -4.38 8.49
N ARG A 8 54.11 -3.87 9.62
CA ARG A 8 52.98 -4.43 10.36
C ARG A 8 51.68 -4.00 9.68
N GLY A 9 51.05 -4.92 8.99
CA GLY A 9 49.68 -4.74 8.50
C GLY A 9 48.69 -4.67 9.66
N ALA A 10 48.13 -3.49 9.90
CA ALA A 10 46.99 -3.31 10.78
C ALA A 10 45.75 -3.90 10.13
N GLY A 11 45.34 -5.08 10.54
CA GLY A 11 44.08 -5.69 10.16
C GLY A 11 42.93 -4.84 10.72
N MET A 12 42.25 -4.10 9.87
CA MET A 12 40.96 -3.49 10.17
C MET A 12 39.92 -4.61 10.26
N PHE A 13 39.72 -5.17 11.44
CA PHE A 13 38.55 -5.98 11.75
C PHE A 13 37.32 -5.04 11.77
N GLY A 14 36.63 -4.97 10.67
CA GLY A 14 35.31 -4.33 10.60
C GLY A 14 34.41 -5.00 11.65
N ARG A 15 34.04 -4.25 12.68
CA ARG A 15 33.08 -4.66 13.69
C ARG A 15 31.76 -4.94 12.98
N ALA A 16 31.41 -6.22 12.82
CA ALA A 16 30.08 -6.61 12.35
C ALA A 16 29.06 -6.03 13.33
N VAL A 17 28.32 -5.03 12.91
CA VAL A 17 27.21 -4.49 13.68
C VAL A 17 26.16 -5.60 13.72
N HIS A 18 26.05 -6.28 14.85
CA HIS A 18 24.97 -7.24 15.10
C HIS A 18 23.67 -6.46 15.14
N ARG A 19 22.98 -6.45 14.00
CA ARG A 19 21.63 -5.86 13.91
C ARG A 19 20.69 -6.83 14.61
N VAL A 20 20.09 -6.42 15.72
CA VAL A 20 19.04 -7.20 16.37
C VAL A 20 17.92 -7.41 15.36
N PRO A 21 17.49 -8.65 15.11
CA PRO A 21 16.39 -8.92 14.19
C PRO A 21 15.11 -8.20 14.65
N LEU A 22 14.40 -7.55 13.72
CA LEU A 22 13.10 -6.95 14.03
C LEU A 22 12.10 -8.03 14.44
N THR A 23 11.25 -7.69 15.39
CA THR A 23 10.08 -8.48 15.76
C THR A 23 8.80 -7.91 15.09
N VAL A 24 7.70 -8.66 15.11
CA VAL A 24 6.40 -8.15 14.67
C VAL A 24 6.01 -6.89 15.47
N GLY A 25 6.25 -6.88 16.79
CA GLY A 25 5.97 -5.74 17.67
C GLY A 25 6.77 -4.49 17.29
N ASP A 26 8.05 -4.65 16.93
CA ASP A 26 8.88 -3.52 16.47
C ASP A 26 8.30 -2.90 15.20
N VAL A 27 7.97 -3.73 14.21
CA VAL A 27 7.39 -3.25 12.93
C VAL A 27 6.07 -2.52 13.18
N LEU A 28 5.16 -3.12 13.96
CA LEU A 28 3.88 -2.52 14.29
C LEU A 28 4.03 -1.21 15.07
N SER A 29 4.96 -1.14 16.03
CA SER A 29 5.24 0.08 16.80
C SER A 29 5.71 1.22 15.90
N HIS A 30 6.61 0.95 14.97
CA HIS A 30 7.06 1.95 14.00
C HIS A 30 5.96 2.40 13.05
N MET A 31 5.10 1.48 12.60
CA MET A 31 3.93 1.80 11.79
C MET A 31 2.96 2.70 12.56
N ASP A 32 2.73 2.45 13.86
CA ASP A 32 1.89 3.29 14.73
C ASP A 32 2.44 4.70 14.87
N ASP A 33 3.75 4.82 15.10
CA ASP A 33 4.42 6.12 15.18
C ASP A 33 4.25 6.92 13.89
N THR A 34 4.38 6.26 12.77
CA THR A 34 4.15 6.87 11.46
C THR A 34 2.68 7.22 11.27
N ALA A 35 1.77 6.30 11.60
CA ALA A 35 0.33 6.53 11.49
C ALA A 35 -0.13 7.75 12.31
N ARG A 36 0.42 7.96 13.52
CA ARG A 36 0.09 9.14 14.35
C ARG A 36 0.45 10.46 13.66
N ARG A 37 1.60 10.51 12.98
CA ARG A 37 2.13 11.73 12.35
C ARG A 37 1.69 11.92 10.90
N LEU A 38 1.15 10.89 10.27
CA LEU A 38 0.72 10.92 8.87
C LEU A 38 -0.45 11.87 8.69
N LYS A 39 -0.34 12.77 7.71
CA LYS A 39 -1.41 13.69 7.28
C LYS A 39 -1.82 13.40 5.84
N THR A 40 -0.84 13.31 4.95
CA THR A 40 -1.05 13.10 3.51
C THR A 40 0.01 12.16 2.94
N VAL A 41 -0.36 11.46 1.88
CA VAL A 41 0.57 10.72 1.02
C VAL A 41 0.19 10.99 -0.43
N SER A 42 1.18 11.21 -1.28
CA SER A 42 1.04 11.03 -2.72
C SER A 42 2.12 10.08 -3.20
N ALA A 43 1.78 9.21 -4.16
CA ALA A 43 2.71 8.22 -4.69
C ALA A 43 2.37 7.89 -6.14
N HIS A 44 3.38 7.46 -6.88
CA HIS A 44 3.19 6.77 -8.13
C HIS A 44 2.70 5.36 -7.83
N LEU A 45 1.65 4.91 -8.51
CA LEU A 45 1.02 3.59 -8.30
C LEU A 45 1.21 2.72 -9.54
N THR A 46 1.74 1.53 -9.34
CA THR A 46 1.65 0.42 -10.30
C THR A 46 0.76 -0.65 -9.69
N TYR A 47 -0.30 -1.01 -10.41
CA TYR A 47 -1.34 -1.92 -9.96
C TYR A 47 -1.44 -3.07 -10.96
N THR A 48 -1.05 -4.25 -10.54
CA THR A 48 -1.01 -5.45 -11.40
C THR A 48 -1.96 -6.52 -10.87
N THR A 49 -2.89 -6.93 -11.70
CA THR A 49 -3.73 -8.10 -11.46
C THR A 49 -3.11 -9.31 -12.16
N VAL A 50 -3.06 -10.44 -11.49
CA VAL A 50 -2.56 -11.70 -12.02
C VAL A 50 -3.64 -12.75 -11.92
N THR A 51 -4.09 -13.26 -13.09
CA THR A 51 -5.01 -14.38 -13.20
C THR A 51 -4.19 -15.64 -13.44
N VAL A 52 -4.01 -16.43 -12.38
CA VAL A 52 -3.07 -17.55 -12.37
C VAL A 52 -3.47 -18.64 -13.36
N LEU A 53 -4.76 -18.97 -13.45
CA LEU A 53 -5.28 -20.05 -14.28
C LEU A 53 -4.91 -19.89 -15.76
N VAL A 54 -4.95 -18.66 -16.27
CA VAL A 54 -4.67 -18.35 -17.68
C VAL A 54 -3.31 -17.66 -17.87
N ASN A 55 -2.52 -17.56 -16.80
CA ASN A 55 -1.22 -16.88 -16.77
C ASN A 55 -1.27 -15.46 -17.37
N ASP A 56 -2.35 -14.73 -17.10
CA ASP A 56 -2.53 -13.35 -17.59
C ASP A 56 -2.10 -12.33 -16.55
N ARG A 57 -1.53 -11.23 -17.03
CA ARG A 57 -1.10 -10.08 -16.22
C ARG A 57 -1.58 -8.78 -16.82
N ALA A 58 -2.46 -8.10 -16.12
CA ALA A 58 -2.92 -6.77 -16.50
C ALA A 58 -2.33 -5.71 -15.56
N THR A 59 -1.59 -4.75 -16.11
CA THR A 59 -0.95 -3.70 -15.32
C THR A 59 -1.55 -2.33 -15.64
N GLN A 60 -1.95 -1.61 -14.60
CA GLN A 60 -2.41 -0.22 -14.64
C GLN A 60 -1.39 0.66 -13.92
N VAL A 61 -1.12 1.84 -14.48
CA VAL A 61 -0.19 2.81 -13.90
C VAL A 61 -0.94 4.11 -13.61
N GLY A 62 -0.63 4.73 -12.48
CA GLY A 62 -1.31 5.94 -12.07
C GLY A 62 -0.66 6.62 -10.87
N ALA A 63 -1.47 7.37 -10.14
CA ALA A 63 -1.08 8.06 -8.92
C ALA A 63 -2.12 7.84 -7.82
N LEU A 64 -1.63 7.65 -6.61
CA LEU A 64 -2.40 7.60 -5.37
C LEU A 64 -2.27 8.93 -4.64
N PHE A 65 -3.36 9.42 -4.09
CA PHE A 65 -3.41 10.55 -3.16
C PHE A 65 -4.23 10.13 -1.95
N PHE A 66 -3.67 10.28 -0.77
CA PHE A 66 -4.29 10.00 0.51
C PHE A 66 -4.27 11.24 1.39
N ARG A 67 -5.34 11.51 2.08
CA ARG A 67 -5.43 12.52 3.13
C ARG A 67 -6.11 11.93 4.35
N LYS A 68 -5.38 11.92 5.47
CA LYS A 68 -5.90 11.53 6.76
C LYS A 68 -6.84 12.62 7.29
N GLY A 69 -7.87 12.21 7.97
CA GLY A 69 -8.83 13.08 8.64
C GLY A 69 -9.80 12.24 9.46
N ARG A 70 -10.79 12.88 10.07
CA ARG A 70 -11.89 12.15 10.73
C ARG A 70 -12.59 11.18 9.78
N ARG A 71 -12.62 11.52 8.50
CA ARG A 71 -13.03 10.66 7.39
C ARG A 71 -11.92 10.75 6.34
N PRO A 72 -11.10 9.70 6.20
CA PRO A 72 -10.02 9.71 5.23
C PRO A 72 -10.54 9.83 3.80
N GLU A 73 -9.75 10.47 2.95
CA GLU A 73 -10.04 10.60 1.52
C GLU A 73 -8.91 9.95 0.73
N VAL A 74 -9.28 9.16 -0.27
CA VAL A 74 -8.34 8.54 -1.20
C VAL A 74 -8.77 8.85 -2.61
N LEU A 75 -7.85 9.29 -3.43
CA LEU A 75 -8.05 9.37 -4.87
C LEU A 75 -6.96 8.57 -5.58
N VAL A 76 -7.40 7.66 -6.45
CA VAL A 76 -6.53 6.94 -7.38
C VAL A 76 -6.84 7.42 -8.78
N ARG A 77 -5.81 7.84 -9.51
CA ARG A 77 -5.94 8.27 -10.91
C ARG A 77 -5.07 7.38 -11.77
N PHE A 78 -5.67 6.46 -12.50
CA PHE A 78 -4.99 5.67 -13.51
C PHE A 78 -4.85 6.47 -14.80
N SER A 79 -3.71 6.31 -15.47
CA SER A 79 -3.37 6.96 -16.73
C SER A 79 -3.13 5.97 -17.87
N LYS A 80 -2.79 4.73 -17.55
CA LYS A 80 -2.52 3.64 -18.52
C LYS A 80 -3.03 2.30 -17.98
N PRO A 81 -3.47 1.37 -18.84
CA PRO A 81 -3.73 1.56 -20.27
C PRO A 81 -4.90 2.51 -20.51
N ASP A 82 -5.93 2.47 -19.65
CA ASP A 82 -7.10 3.32 -19.71
C ASP A 82 -7.12 4.34 -18.57
N THR A 83 -7.57 5.54 -18.87
CA THR A 83 -7.78 6.58 -17.87
C THR A 83 -8.99 6.24 -17.02
N LYS A 84 -8.81 6.18 -15.71
CA LYS A 84 -9.87 5.95 -14.73
C LYS A 84 -9.56 6.71 -13.45
N VAL A 85 -10.55 7.32 -12.82
CA VAL A 85 -10.38 8.01 -11.54
C VAL A 85 -11.29 7.37 -10.51
N ILE A 86 -10.73 6.95 -9.39
CA ILE A 86 -11.47 6.39 -8.27
C ILE A 86 -11.32 7.33 -7.08
N LEU A 87 -12.42 7.81 -6.55
CA LEU A 87 -12.47 8.66 -5.37
C LEU A 87 -13.22 7.95 -4.24
N PHE A 88 -12.52 7.71 -3.15
CA PHE A 88 -13.12 7.27 -1.89
C PHE A 88 -13.27 8.47 -0.97
N LYS A 89 -14.49 8.77 -0.60
CA LYS A 89 -14.81 9.91 0.26
C LYS A 89 -16.06 9.64 1.08
N LYS A 90 -15.98 9.84 2.39
CA LYS A 90 -17.06 9.48 3.32
C LYS A 90 -17.35 7.97 3.20
N ASN A 91 -18.62 7.61 2.97
CA ASN A 91 -19.08 6.24 2.82
C ASN A 91 -19.38 5.90 1.34
N ARG A 92 -18.69 6.56 0.39
CA ARG A 92 -18.93 6.39 -1.05
C ARG A 92 -17.64 6.18 -1.80
N ALA A 93 -17.71 5.36 -2.85
CA ALA A 93 -16.72 5.32 -3.90
C ALA A 93 -17.36 5.81 -5.20
N GLU A 94 -16.67 6.69 -5.88
CA GLU A 94 -17.02 7.17 -7.21
C GLU A 94 -15.94 6.71 -8.19
N VAL A 95 -16.33 6.01 -9.26
CA VAL A 95 -15.42 5.58 -10.33
C VAL A 95 -15.80 6.31 -11.61
N TYR A 96 -14.93 7.21 -12.06
CA TYR A 96 -15.11 7.96 -13.29
C TYR A 96 -14.38 7.29 -14.45
N TYR A 97 -15.09 7.03 -15.52
CA TYR A 97 -14.61 6.52 -16.79
C TYR A 97 -14.67 7.62 -17.86
N PRO A 98 -13.57 8.36 -18.11
CA PRO A 98 -13.56 9.49 -19.05
C PRO A 98 -13.94 9.12 -20.49
N ARG A 99 -13.66 7.87 -20.89
CA ARG A 99 -13.92 7.37 -22.25
C ARG A 99 -15.41 7.36 -22.58
N ILE A 100 -16.24 6.96 -21.64
CA ILE A 100 -17.71 6.90 -21.77
C ILE A 100 -18.40 8.03 -21.02
N ASN A 101 -17.64 8.97 -20.41
CA ASN A 101 -18.12 10.08 -19.60
C ASN A 101 -19.15 9.67 -18.55
N GLN A 102 -18.86 8.60 -17.81
CA GLN A 102 -19.76 8.02 -16.79
C GLN A 102 -19.08 7.97 -15.42
N ILE A 103 -19.84 8.30 -14.37
CA ILE A 103 -19.47 8.07 -12.97
C ILE A 103 -20.36 6.97 -12.41
N GLN A 104 -19.74 5.90 -11.92
CA GLN A 104 -20.38 4.86 -11.14
C GLN A 104 -20.25 5.18 -9.65
N GLU A 105 -21.36 5.19 -8.92
CA GLU A 105 -21.42 5.52 -7.50
C GLU A 105 -21.74 4.25 -6.70
N TYR A 106 -20.85 3.92 -5.75
CA TYR A 106 -20.98 2.76 -4.85
C TYR A 106 -21.23 3.24 -3.43
N ASP A 107 -22.23 2.68 -2.76
CA ASP A 107 -22.44 2.88 -1.33
C ASP A 107 -21.58 1.90 -0.54
N LEU A 108 -20.69 2.43 0.29
CA LEU A 108 -19.75 1.65 1.08
C LEU A 108 -20.29 1.31 2.47
N GLU A 109 -21.48 1.80 2.86
CA GLU A 109 -22.06 1.44 4.16
C GLU A 109 -22.35 -0.07 4.25
N ARG A 110 -22.69 -0.67 3.12
CA ARG A 110 -22.93 -2.12 2.99
C ARG A 110 -21.67 -2.93 2.65
N ARG A 111 -20.55 -2.26 2.30
CA ARG A 111 -19.30 -2.88 1.85
C ARG A 111 -18.07 -2.21 2.47
N ARG A 112 -18.19 -1.75 3.72
CA ARG A 112 -17.09 -1.06 4.45
C ARG A 112 -15.81 -1.88 4.46
N ASP A 113 -15.94 -3.20 4.46
CA ASP A 113 -14.84 -4.12 4.67
C ASP A 113 -13.93 -4.23 3.45
N LEU A 114 -14.48 -4.20 2.23
CA LEU A 114 -13.69 -4.43 1.02
C LEU A 114 -12.78 -3.25 0.65
N LEU A 115 -13.21 -2.02 0.85
CA LEU A 115 -12.50 -0.85 0.33
C LEU A 115 -11.55 -0.20 1.34
N GLN A 116 -11.86 -0.22 2.62
CA GLN A 116 -10.90 0.16 3.67
C GLN A 116 -9.76 -0.85 3.74
N GLN A 117 -10.02 -2.11 3.42
CA GLN A 117 -9.03 -3.17 3.43
C GLN A 117 -8.01 -3.02 2.27
N PHE A 118 -8.47 -2.72 1.05
CA PHE A 118 -7.61 -2.81 -0.12
C PHE A 118 -6.71 -1.59 -0.34
N LEU A 119 -7.16 -0.37 -0.09
CA LEU A 119 -6.39 0.83 -0.44
C LEU A 119 -5.76 1.56 0.76
N LEU A 120 -6.29 1.35 1.97
CA LEU A 120 -5.81 2.02 3.18
C LEU A 120 -4.98 1.14 4.08
N LEU A 121 -4.86 -0.15 3.77
CA LEU A 121 -4.17 -1.11 4.60
C LEU A 121 -2.71 -0.67 4.81
N GLY A 122 -2.38 -0.31 6.05
CA GLY A 122 -1.06 0.21 6.43
C GLY A 122 -0.84 1.71 6.16
N PHE A 123 -1.72 2.42 5.43
CA PHE A 123 -1.65 3.88 5.32
C PHE A 123 -2.43 4.54 6.46
N GLY A 124 -1.75 4.86 7.55
CA GLY A 124 -2.36 5.50 8.72
C GLY A 124 -3.28 4.59 9.53
N THR A 125 -3.30 3.30 9.26
CA THR A 125 -3.97 2.28 10.07
C THR A 125 -3.04 1.93 11.23
N GLY A 126 -3.51 2.07 12.47
CA GLY A 126 -2.75 1.66 13.64
C GLY A 126 -2.74 0.14 13.82
N SER A 127 -1.77 -0.38 14.58
CA SER A 127 -1.59 -1.81 14.87
C SER A 127 -2.85 -2.45 15.45
N GLY A 128 -3.50 -1.79 16.41
CA GLY A 128 -4.73 -2.31 17.02
C GLY A 128 -5.88 -2.52 16.02
N ALA A 129 -5.97 -1.69 14.97
CA ALA A 129 -6.97 -1.89 13.92
C ALA A 129 -6.59 -3.03 12.97
N LEU A 130 -5.28 -3.23 12.72
CA LEU A 130 -4.79 -4.37 11.96
C LEU A 130 -5.03 -5.68 12.72
N GLU A 131 -4.61 -5.76 13.98
CA GLU A 131 -4.73 -6.95 14.82
C GLU A 131 -6.19 -7.28 15.17
N GLY A 132 -7.08 -6.30 15.19
CA GLY A 132 -8.52 -6.50 15.34
C GLY A 132 -9.22 -7.11 14.11
N THR A 133 -8.57 -7.07 12.95
CA THR A 133 -9.14 -7.55 11.67
C THR A 133 -8.36 -8.71 11.06
N TYR A 134 -7.05 -8.81 11.38
CA TYR A 134 -6.14 -9.80 10.81
C TYR A 134 -5.29 -10.47 11.87
N HIS A 135 -5.00 -11.74 11.65
CA HIS A 135 -3.85 -12.36 12.29
C HIS A 135 -2.59 -11.84 11.58
N VAL A 136 -1.71 -11.19 12.35
CA VAL A 136 -0.49 -10.57 11.83
C VAL A 136 0.72 -11.45 12.09
N ARG A 137 1.47 -11.78 11.05
CA ARG A 137 2.72 -12.55 11.14
C ARG A 137 3.86 -11.80 10.45
N TYR A 138 5.00 -11.70 11.09
CA TYR A 138 6.22 -11.15 10.49
C TYR A 138 6.95 -12.24 9.70
N LEU A 139 7.19 -11.99 8.41
CA LEU A 139 7.87 -12.91 7.51
C LEU A 139 9.38 -12.63 7.38
N GLY A 140 9.92 -11.73 8.21
CA GLY A 140 11.29 -11.26 8.11
C GLY A 140 11.46 -10.12 7.10
N GLU A 141 12.73 -9.77 6.86
CA GLU A 141 13.10 -8.81 5.82
C GLU A 141 13.34 -9.55 4.50
N LYS A 142 12.76 -9.06 3.40
CA LYS A 142 12.95 -9.61 2.06
C LYS A 142 13.42 -8.52 1.10
N PRO A 143 14.22 -8.84 0.07
CA PRO A 143 14.68 -7.84 -0.89
C PRO A 143 13.54 -7.37 -1.78
N LEU A 144 13.34 -6.05 -1.85
CA LEU A 144 12.43 -5.39 -2.79
C LEU A 144 13.16 -4.21 -3.44
N HIS A 145 13.34 -4.24 -4.75
CA HIS A 145 14.07 -3.21 -5.51
C HIS A 145 15.43 -2.81 -4.90
N GLY A 146 16.19 -3.81 -4.41
CA GLY A 146 17.53 -3.60 -3.81
C GLY A 146 17.52 -3.16 -2.34
N THR A 147 16.36 -3.04 -1.71
CA THR A 147 16.22 -2.68 -0.28
C THR A 147 15.68 -3.87 0.50
N MET A 148 16.33 -4.21 1.62
CA MET A 148 15.79 -5.18 2.58
C MET A 148 14.58 -4.56 3.27
N THR A 149 13.43 -5.17 3.07
CA THR A 149 12.10 -4.61 3.38
C THR A 149 11.37 -5.55 4.33
N PRO A 150 10.97 -5.09 5.52
CA PRO A 150 10.12 -5.85 6.44
C PRO A 150 8.81 -6.26 5.77
N VAL A 151 8.40 -7.52 5.94
CA VAL A 151 7.15 -8.05 5.36
C VAL A 151 6.25 -8.57 6.47
N LEU A 152 5.01 -8.06 6.50
CA LEU A 152 3.94 -8.57 7.34
C LEU A 152 2.96 -9.37 6.49
N GLU A 153 2.62 -10.57 6.91
CA GLU A 153 1.50 -11.34 6.38
C GLU A 153 0.28 -11.11 7.26
N LEU A 154 -0.83 -10.79 6.63
CA LEU A 154 -2.10 -10.49 7.26
C LEU A 154 -3.15 -11.53 6.80
N THR A 155 -3.63 -12.37 7.69
CA THR A 155 -4.69 -13.33 7.40
C THR A 155 -6.01 -12.82 7.98
N PRO A 156 -7.08 -12.61 7.17
CA PRO A 156 -8.34 -12.09 7.65
C PRO A 156 -8.98 -12.95 8.75
N ILE A 157 -9.50 -12.31 9.80
CA ILE A 157 -10.25 -12.98 10.88
C ILE A 157 -11.73 -13.14 10.48
N PRO A 158 -12.43 -12.14 9.87
CA PRO A 158 -13.83 -12.29 9.47
C PRO A 158 -13.98 -13.30 8.33
N LYS A 159 -14.91 -14.25 8.49
CA LYS A 159 -15.12 -15.36 7.54
C LYS A 159 -15.57 -14.92 6.16
N ASP A 160 -16.36 -13.88 6.06
CA ASP A 160 -16.85 -13.28 4.81
C ASP A 160 -15.71 -12.63 4.02
N VAL A 161 -14.74 -12.03 4.71
CA VAL A 161 -13.52 -11.51 4.10
C VAL A 161 -12.59 -12.65 3.68
N ALA A 162 -12.37 -13.62 4.56
CA ALA A 162 -11.51 -14.79 4.29
C ALA A 162 -12.03 -15.64 3.12
N ALA A 163 -13.34 -15.63 2.84
CA ALA A 163 -13.93 -16.29 1.69
C ALA A 163 -13.50 -15.69 0.34
N GLN A 164 -13.04 -14.44 0.33
CA GLN A 164 -12.62 -13.73 -0.88
C GLN A 164 -11.10 -13.48 -0.90
N LEU A 165 -10.52 -13.21 0.27
CA LEU A 165 -9.13 -12.83 0.44
C LEU A 165 -8.45 -13.82 1.40
N SER A 166 -7.53 -14.63 0.87
CA SER A 166 -6.80 -15.62 1.68
C SER A 166 -5.77 -14.98 2.59
N LYS A 167 -5.04 -13.98 2.11
CA LYS A 167 -4.06 -13.20 2.87
C LYS A 167 -3.66 -11.91 2.16
N VAL A 168 -2.98 -11.03 2.88
CA VAL A 168 -2.27 -9.87 2.31
C VAL A 168 -0.84 -9.87 2.81
N ASP A 169 0.13 -9.71 1.92
CA ASP A 169 1.51 -9.43 2.28
C ASP A 169 1.77 -7.92 2.16
N LEU A 170 2.14 -7.29 3.28
CA LEU A 170 2.53 -5.88 3.33
C LEU A 170 4.05 -5.75 3.37
N TRP A 171 4.60 -5.10 2.37
CA TRP A 171 6.02 -4.76 2.29
C TRP A 171 6.20 -3.33 2.81
N ILE A 172 6.90 -3.19 3.92
CA ILE A 172 6.99 -1.92 4.67
C ILE A 172 8.36 -1.29 4.43
N SER A 173 8.36 -0.03 4.00
CA SER A 173 9.61 0.75 3.87
C SER A 173 10.33 0.87 5.23
N PRO A 174 11.59 0.48 5.34
CA PRO A 174 12.35 0.65 6.59
C PRO A 174 12.69 2.12 6.90
N GLN A 175 12.47 3.05 5.96
CA GLN A 175 12.70 4.48 6.15
C GLN A 175 11.43 5.21 6.59
N SER A 176 10.30 4.93 5.94
CA SER A 176 9.04 5.65 6.19
C SER A 176 8.05 4.89 7.05
N TRP A 177 8.23 3.59 7.21
CA TRP A 177 7.31 2.66 7.88
C TRP A 177 5.89 2.70 7.30
N LEU A 178 5.79 3.04 6.01
CA LEU A 178 4.58 2.94 5.19
C LEU A 178 4.72 1.79 4.20
N PRO A 179 3.60 1.22 3.72
CA PRO A 179 3.63 0.23 2.66
C PRO A 179 4.27 0.78 1.39
N VAL A 180 5.21 0.04 0.82
CA VAL A 180 5.78 0.28 -0.51
C VAL A 180 5.27 -0.72 -1.52
N GLN A 181 4.73 -1.85 -1.06
CA GLN A 181 4.01 -2.83 -1.85
C GLN A 181 2.98 -3.55 -0.99
N GLN A 182 1.87 -3.91 -1.59
CA GLN A 182 0.81 -4.74 -1.02
C GLN A 182 0.51 -5.85 -2.03
N GLU A 183 0.45 -7.09 -1.57
CA GLU A 183 0.06 -8.23 -2.38
C GLU A 183 -1.19 -8.87 -1.77
N PHE A 184 -2.29 -8.85 -2.50
CA PHE A 184 -3.58 -9.38 -2.07
C PHE A 184 -3.80 -10.72 -2.76
N PHE A 185 -3.88 -11.80 -2.00
CA PHE A 185 -4.08 -13.15 -2.51
C PHE A 185 -5.55 -13.53 -2.35
N GLU A 186 -6.22 -13.75 -3.46
CA GLU A 186 -7.63 -14.15 -3.48
C GLU A 186 -7.78 -15.65 -3.16
N ALA A 187 -8.97 -16.04 -2.72
CA ALA A 187 -9.29 -17.44 -2.46
C ALA A 187 -9.31 -18.29 -3.75
N SER A 188 -9.50 -17.66 -4.91
CA SER A 188 -9.39 -18.26 -6.25
C SER A 188 -7.97 -18.69 -6.61
N GLY A 189 -6.95 -18.17 -5.90
CA GLY A 189 -5.54 -18.29 -6.25
C GLY A 189 -5.01 -17.13 -7.10
N ASP A 190 -5.87 -16.27 -7.61
CA ASP A 190 -5.48 -15.04 -8.28
C ASP A 190 -4.91 -14.05 -7.26
N TYR A 191 -4.12 -13.09 -7.71
CA TYR A 191 -3.58 -12.09 -6.81
C TYR A 191 -3.38 -10.73 -7.48
N LEU A 192 -3.25 -9.73 -6.62
CA LEU A 192 -3.13 -8.35 -7.01
C LEU A 192 -1.92 -7.73 -6.31
N ILE A 193 -1.11 -6.99 -7.04
CA ILE A 193 0.06 -6.27 -6.52
C ILE A 193 -0.17 -4.77 -6.70
N ALA A 194 -0.16 -4.02 -5.60
CA ALA A 194 -0.11 -2.57 -5.60
C ALA A 194 1.28 -2.12 -5.14
N SER A 195 2.07 -1.51 -6.02
CA SER A 195 3.41 -1.01 -5.71
C SER A 195 3.42 0.51 -5.74
N TYR A 196 4.07 1.12 -4.75
CA TYR A 196 4.13 2.56 -4.54
C TYR A 196 5.57 3.06 -4.67
N SER A 197 5.80 4.03 -5.54
CA SER A 197 7.11 4.66 -5.73
C SER A 197 6.99 6.18 -5.67
N GLN A 198 8.13 6.88 -5.57
CA GLN A 198 8.19 8.34 -5.49
C GLN A 198 7.23 8.93 -4.43
N MET A 199 7.16 8.26 -3.29
CA MET A 199 6.22 8.63 -2.22
C MET A 199 6.63 9.97 -1.58
N ARG A 200 5.65 10.88 -1.49
CA ARG A 200 5.76 12.16 -0.80
C ARG A 200 4.82 12.14 0.40
N ILE A 201 5.39 12.37 1.58
CA ILE A 201 4.71 12.22 2.85
C ILE A 201 4.53 13.58 3.49
N ASN A 202 3.32 13.87 3.96
CA ASN A 202 2.95 15.11 4.65
C ASN A 202 3.13 16.39 3.82
N GLU A 203 3.27 16.28 2.50
CA GLU A 203 3.18 17.45 1.62
C GLU A 203 1.73 17.94 1.53
N PRO A 204 1.49 19.27 1.47
CA PRO A 204 0.15 19.82 1.39
C PRO A 204 -0.58 19.34 0.13
N LEU A 205 -1.76 18.74 0.30
CA LEU A 205 -2.67 18.38 -0.79
C LEU A 205 -3.91 19.27 -0.73
N GLY A 206 -4.09 20.12 -1.75
CA GLY A 206 -5.23 21.02 -1.84
C GLY A 206 -6.57 20.27 -1.97
N PRO A 207 -7.69 20.89 -1.57
CA PRO A 207 -9.03 20.27 -1.65
C PRO A 207 -9.44 19.84 -3.06
N SER A 208 -8.89 20.49 -4.08
CA SER A 208 -9.14 20.19 -5.50
C SER A 208 -8.55 18.85 -5.97
N VAL A 209 -7.59 18.31 -5.24
CA VAL A 209 -7.02 16.98 -5.53
C VAL A 209 -8.10 15.90 -5.36
N PHE A 210 -8.93 16.00 -4.30
CA PHE A 210 -9.95 15.02 -3.95
C PHE A 210 -11.31 15.37 -4.59
N LYS A 211 -11.27 15.65 -5.90
CA LYS A 211 -12.46 15.90 -6.72
C LYS A 211 -12.31 15.22 -8.09
N ILE A 212 -13.37 14.56 -8.53
CA ILE A 212 -13.46 14.09 -9.90
C ILE A 212 -13.80 15.29 -10.78
N ARG A 213 -12.97 15.54 -11.79
CA ARG A 213 -13.21 16.56 -12.82
C ARG A 213 -13.78 15.86 -14.04
N ALA A 214 -15.10 15.64 -14.04
CA ALA A 214 -15.80 15.05 -15.16
C ALA A 214 -16.05 16.08 -16.27
N LYS A 215 -16.24 15.61 -17.49
CA LYS A 215 -16.69 16.44 -18.63
C LYS A 215 -18.15 16.87 -18.42
N HIS A 216 -18.55 17.90 -19.15
CA HIS A 216 -19.96 18.32 -19.19
C HIS A 216 -20.86 17.17 -19.65
N GLY A 217 -22.07 17.07 -19.08
CA GLY A 217 -23.01 16.00 -19.42
C GLY A 217 -22.60 14.62 -18.91
N VAL A 218 -21.83 14.53 -17.84
CA VAL A 218 -21.45 13.23 -17.23
C VAL A 218 -22.69 12.48 -16.73
N GLU A 219 -22.82 11.24 -17.13
CA GLU A 219 -23.84 10.32 -16.63
C GLU A 219 -23.43 9.79 -15.24
N ARG A 220 -24.38 9.73 -14.29
CA ARG A 220 -24.18 9.14 -12.96
C ARG A 220 -25.05 7.92 -12.77
N VAL A 221 -24.42 6.78 -12.50
CA VAL A 221 -25.09 5.50 -12.32
C VAL A 221 -24.84 5.00 -10.90
N LYS A 222 -25.91 4.76 -10.16
CA LYS A 222 -25.82 4.12 -8.83
C LYS A 222 -25.66 2.62 -9.03
N MET A 223 -24.64 2.07 -8.40
CA MET A 223 -24.35 0.63 -8.39
C MET A 223 -24.84 0.03 -7.06
N ASN A 224 -25.66 -1.01 -7.15
CA ASN A 224 -26.24 -1.70 -5.97
C ASN A 224 -25.25 -2.71 -5.37
#